data_f1287ee2ce12d8b551212c05f4deaf79
#
_entry.id   f1287ee2ce12d8b551212c05f4deaf79
#
_cell.length_a   1.000
_cell.length_b   1.000
_cell.length_c   1.000
_cell.angle_alpha   90.00
_cell.angle_beta   90.00
_cell.angle_gamma   90.00
#
_symmetry.space_group_name_H-M   'P 1'
#
loop_
_entity.id
_entity.type
_entity.pdbx_description
1 polymer ?
#
loop_
_entity_poly.entity_id
_entity_poly.type
_entity_poly.pdbx_seq_one_letter_code
_entity_poly.pdbx_strand_id
1 'polypeptide(L)'
;MALGLNFGDAGVAGDGDSLLTAFTSINNMFSTTTKISGGDLTINGVNIGKANNSSTTRVGEGALNVNTGSGNNNTAVGQFALSLNTIGVYNTAIGSNTLKENISNSNNTAVGLSSLERTKGNSNTAIGVSSLTNNVGGQSNVAIGVSALVNSISVSNNTAIGSNSGAGNTLYSNCTALGANASFLNGDNQVQLGDSTTTTYVYNTVQSRSDLRDKAEVRDTILGLDFINELRPVDYKWDMREDYRSEMPNPLELDATEEEKDAHKILMDEWIESCKPDNLTHDGTYIRSRFHHGLIAQEVQDVIEASGVDFGGFQDHKIGGGGDILSIGYDELIAPMIKAIQELTARINVLEGN
;
A
#
# COMPACT_ATOMS: atom_id res chain seq x y z
N MET A 1 5.84 -27.54 -36.80
CA MET A 1 6.46 -28.54 -37.68
C MET A 1 7.09 -29.59 -36.77
N ALA A 2 6.49 -30.80 -36.67
CA ALA A 2 7.08 -31.86 -35.86
C ALA A 2 8.38 -32.27 -36.55
N LEU A 3 9.51 -32.22 -35.86
CA LEU A 3 10.75 -32.83 -36.33
C LEU A 3 10.51 -34.33 -36.42
N GLY A 4 10.18 -34.83 -37.60
CA GLY A 4 10.29 -36.22 -37.89
C GLY A 4 11.76 -36.60 -37.93
N LEU A 5 12.30 -37.15 -36.83
CA LEU A 5 13.56 -37.86 -36.85
C LEU A 5 13.33 -39.11 -37.71
N ASN A 6 13.63 -38.99 -38.96
CA ASN A 6 13.67 -40.13 -39.88
C ASN A 6 15.00 -40.87 -39.57
N PHE A 7 14.93 -41.87 -38.73
CA PHE A 7 16.00 -42.84 -38.59
C PHE A 7 15.94 -43.68 -39.90
N GLY A 8 16.75 -43.30 -40.88
CA GLY A 8 16.81 -43.95 -42.17
C GLY A 8 16.76 -45.47 -42.02
N ASP A 9 16.14 -46.14 -43.01
CA ASP A 9 15.90 -47.55 -43.05
C ASP A 9 17.09 -48.37 -42.54
N ALA A 10 16.83 -49.17 -41.49
CA ALA A 10 17.81 -50.09 -40.90
C ALA A 10 18.10 -51.25 -41.86
N GLY A 11 18.66 -50.99 -43.02
CA GLY A 11 18.89 -51.96 -44.04
C GLY A 11 20.15 -51.83 -44.90
N VAL A 12 20.89 -50.75 -44.73
CA VAL A 12 22.13 -50.53 -45.54
C VAL A 12 23.33 -50.67 -44.66
N ALA A 13 24.01 -51.81 -44.73
CA ALA A 13 25.30 -52.03 -44.08
C ALA A 13 26.35 -51.06 -44.68
N GLY A 14 26.82 -50.13 -43.88
CA GLY A 14 27.94 -49.24 -44.27
C GLY A 14 27.79 -47.81 -43.78
N ASP A 15 26.71 -47.41 -43.15
CA ASP A 15 26.45 -46.01 -42.81
C ASP A 15 26.59 -45.69 -41.32
N GLY A 16 27.80 -45.90 -40.80
CA GLY A 16 28.16 -45.41 -39.47
C GLY A 16 28.09 -43.89 -39.33
N ASP A 17 27.93 -43.20 -40.46
CA ASP A 17 27.86 -41.74 -40.54
C ASP A 17 26.42 -41.19 -40.28
N SER A 18 25.38 -41.99 -40.43
CA SER A 18 23.99 -41.51 -40.30
C SER A 18 23.62 -41.14 -38.85
N LEU A 19 24.07 -41.95 -37.87
CA LEU A 19 23.85 -41.65 -36.45
C LEU A 19 24.74 -40.48 -35.98
N LEU A 20 26.00 -40.46 -36.40
CA LEU A 20 26.91 -39.36 -36.09
C LEU A 20 26.47 -38.06 -36.72
N THR A 21 25.97 -38.11 -37.96
CA THR A 21 25.39 -36.95 -38.67
C THR A 21 24.11 -36.46 -38.01
N ALA A 22 23.24 -37.38 -37.57
CA ALA A 22 22.05 -37.04 -36.80
C ALA A 22 22.39 -36.42 -35.44
N PHE A 23 23.34 -37.01 -34.68
CA PHE A 23 23.83 -36.44 -33.44
C PHE A 23 24.55 -35.09 -33.64
N THR A 24 25.35 -34.96 -34.70
CA THR A 24 25.99 -33.71 -35.06
C THR A 24 24.94 -32.63 -35.47
N SER A 25 23.92 -33.00 -36.19
CA SER A 25 22.81 -32.11 -36.55
C SER A 25 22.00 -31.69 -35.30
N ILE A 26 21.73 -32.62 -34.39
CA ILE A 26 21.09 -32.34 -33.08
C ILE A 26 21.97 -31.42 -32.24
N ASN A 27 23.28 -31.74 -32.13
CA ASN A 27 24.21 -30.90 -31.38
C ASN A 27 24.44 -29.53 -32.03
N ASN A 28 24.46 -29.43 -33.35
CA ASN A 28 24.48 -28.18 -34.08
C ASN A 28 23.16 -27.40 -33.92
N MET A 29 22.03 -28.08 -33.86
CA MET A 29 20.73 -27.48 -33.59
C MET A 29 20.70 -26.91 -32.16
N PHE A 30 21.20 -27.61 -31.17
CA PHE A 30 21.36 -27.08 -29.80
C PHE A 30 22.46 -26.02 -29.71
N SER A 31 23.56 -26.15 -30.46
CA SER A 31 24.63 -25.14 -30.49
C SER A 31 24.32 -23.93 -31.33
N THR A 32 23.46 -24.05 -32.36
CA THR A 32 23.00 -22.93 -33.17
C THR A 32 21.78 -22.25 -32.57
N THR A 33 20.93 -22.93 -31.79
CA THR A 33 19.86 -22.32 -31.02
C THR A 33 20.38 -21.47 -29.86
N THR A 34 21.64 -21.66 -29.41
CA THR A 34 22.31 -20.75 -28.45
C THR A 34 22.82 -19.46 -29.12
N LYS A 35 22.75 -19.34 -30.45
CA LYS A 35 23.07 -18.11 -31.22
C LYS A 35 21.94 -17.75 -32.15
N ILE A 36 20.73 -17.52 -31.63
CA ILE A 36 19.73 -16.77 -32.38
C ILE A 36 20.22 -15.33 -32.44
N SER A 37 20.61 -14.90 -33.65
CA SER A 37 20.98 -13.52 -33.96
C SER A 37 19.75 -12.62 -33.75
N GLY A 38 19.66 -12.03 -32.54
CA GLY A 38 18.49 -11.30 -32.06
C GLY A 38 18.19 -11.56 -30.59
N GLY A 39 18.81 -12.58 -30.01
CA GLY A 39 18.87 -12.72 -28.55
C GLY A 39 17.78 -13.53 -27.86
N ASP A 40 16.71 -13.95 -28.56
CA ASP A 40 15.59 -14.63 -27.94
C ASP A 40 15.27 -15.99 -28.56
N LEU A 41 14.98 -16.95 -27.71
CA LEU A 41 14.46 -18.27 -28.06
C LEU A 41 12.94 -18.27 -27.92
N THR A 42 12.22 -18.58 -28.98
CA THR A 42 10.75 -18.76 -28.94
C THR A 42 10.42 -20.24 -28.97
N ILE A 43 9.81 -20.75 -27.92
CA ILE A 43 9.33 -22.13 -27.82
C ILE A 43 7.81 -22.09 -27.62
N ASN A 44 7.04 -22.62 -28.56
CA ASN A 44 5.58 -22.64 -28.51
C ASN A 44 4.94 -21.27 -28.20
N GLY A 45 5.47 -20.20 -28.80
CA GLY A 45 4.99 -18.83 -28.58
C GLY A 45 5.55 -18.13 -27.34
N VAL A 46 6.30 -18.83 -26.48
CA VAL A 46 6.94 -18.24 -25.29
C VAL A 46 8.32 -17.72 -25.65
N ASN A 47 8.56 -16.44 -25.46
CA ASN A 47 9.87 -15.80 -25.65
C ASN A 47 10.72 -15.97 -24.40
N ILE A 48 11.93 -16.49 -24.56
CA ILE A 48 12.95 -16.63 -23.53
C ILE A 48 14.21 -15.95 -24.02
N GLY A 49 14.68 -14.89 -23.36
CA GLY A 49 15.85 -14.20 -23.84
C GLY A 49 16.23 -12.93 -23.09
N LYS A 50 16.95 -12.08 -23.79
CA LYS A 50 17.50 -10.82 -23.26
C LYS A 50 16.79 -9.57 -23.80
N ALA A 51 15.73 -9.73 -24.56
CA ALA A 51 15.20 -8.64 -25.39
C ALA A 51 16.31 -7.98 -26.23
N ASN A 52 16.21 -6.73 -26.58
CA ASN A 52 17.25 -6.03 -27.38
C ASN A 52 18.48 -5.60 -26.56
N ASN A 53 18.69 -6.16 -25.36
CA ASN A 53 19.69 -5.66 -24.42
C ASN A 53 20.36 -6.80 -23.64
N SER A 54 21.67 -6.70 -23.42
CA SER A 54 22.47 -7.75 -22.78
C SER A 54 22.20 -7.97 -21.28
N SER A 55 21.60 -7.00 -20.62
CA SER A 55 21.35 -7.01 -19.15
C SER A 55 19.89 -7.17 -18.75
N THR A 56 19.01 -7.48 -19.70
CA THR A 56 17.59 -7.76 -19.43
C THR A 56 17.29 -9.25 -19.49
N THR A 57 16.31 -9.70 -18.72
CA THR A 57 15.78 -11.06 -18.78
C THR A 57 14.28 -11.00 -19.09
N ARG A 58 13.83 -11.77 -20.10
CA ARG A 58 12.41 -11.93 -20.39
C ARG A 58 12.00 -13.39 -20.54
N VAL A 59 10.84 -13.71 -20.00
CA VAL A 59 10.16 -15.00 -20.19
C VAL A 59 8.66 -14.75 -20.29
N GLY A 60 8.09 -15.00 -21.44
CA GLY A 60 6.64 -14.87 -21.65
C GLY A 60 6.26 -14.18 -22.95
N GLU A 61 5.03 -14.40 -23.35
CA GLU A 61 4.44 -13.73 -24.50
C GLU A 61 4.35 -12.21 -24.26
N GLY A 62 4.85 -11.39 -25.16
CA GLY A 62 4.80 -9.93 -25.04
C GLY A 62 5.63 -9.32 -23.90
N ALA A 63 6.38 -10.12 -23.13
CA ALA A 63 7.27 -9.58 -22.11
C ALA A 63 8.35 -8.67 -22.75
N LEU A 64 8.57 -7.44 -22.23
CA LEU A 64 9.52 -6.45 -22.74
C LEU A 64 9.42 -6.24 -24.26
N ASN A 65 8.20 -6.19 -24.78
CA ASN A 65 7.95 -6.21 -26.23
C ASN A 65 8.48 -4.97 -26.96
N VAL A 66 8.43 -3.79 -26.34
CA VAL A 66 8.83 -2.49 -26.97
C VAL A 66 10.14 -1.91 -26.41
N ASN A 67 10.96 -2.73 -25.74
CA ASN A 67 12.25 -2.26 -25.22
C ASN A 67 13.17 -1.80 -26.36
N THR A 68 13.45 -0.50 -26.44
CA THR A 68 14.24 0.14 -27.51
C THR A 68 15.75 0.05 -27.31
N GLY A 69 16.21 -0.75 -26.35
CA GLY A 69 17.64 -0.95 -26.05
C GLY A 69 18.24 -0.02 -24.99
N SER A 70 17.50 1.00 -24.53
CA SER A 70 17.94 1.90 -23.46
C SER A 70 17.44 1.44 -22.07
N GLY A 71 16.39 0.61 -22.01
CA GLY A 71 15.83 0.05 -20.76
C GLY A 71 16.63 -1.15 -20.26
N ASN A 72 17.71 -0.90 -19.53
CA ASN A 72 18.65 -1.92 -19.06
C ASN A 72 18.26 -2.52 -17.69
N ASN A 73 18.83 -3.70 -17.38
CA ASN A 73 18.72 -4.33 -16.05
C ASN A 73 17.27 -4.60 -15.60
N ASN A 74 16.40 -4.94 -16.53
CA ASN A 74 15.03 -5.32 -16.23
C ASN A 74 14.86 -6.85 -16.23
N THR A 75 14.00 -7.35 -15.36
CA THR A 75 13.55 -8.73 -15.34
C THR A 75 12.05 -8.77 -15.57
N ALA A 76 11.59 -9.45 -16.61
CA ALA A 76 10.17 -9.61 -16.94
C ALA A 76 9.82 -11.08 -17.15
N VAL A 77 9.01 -11.63 -16.27
CA VAL A 77 8.55 -13.04 -16.33
C VAL A 77 7.01 -13.05 -16.25
N GLY A 78 6.37 -13.41 -17.32
CA GLY A 78 4.91 -13.46 -17.44
C GLY A 78 4.40 -12.81 -18.73
N GLN A 79 3.16 -13.12 -19.08
CA GLN A 79 2.51 -12.54 -20.24
C GLN A 79 2.38 -11.02 -20.07
N PHE A 80 2.84 -10.25 -21.07
CA PHE A 80 2.84 -8.78 -21.08
C PHE A 80 3.57 -8.09 -19.92
N ALA A 81 4.43 -8.81 -19.17
CA ALA A 81 5.27 -8.18 -18.14
C ALA A 81 6.18 -7.11 -18.76
N LEU A 82 6.15 -5.86 -18.24
CA LEU A 82 6.91 -4.71 -18.78
C LEU A 82 6.73 -4.49 -20.29
N SER A 83 5.56 -4.81 -20.85
CA SER A 83 5.36 -4.85 -22.29
C SER A 83 5.58 -3.50 -23.00
N LEU A 84 5.29 -2.38 -22.32
CA LEU A 84 5.44 -1.02 -22.85
C LEU A 84 6.70 -0.30 -22.37
N ASN A 85 7.62 -1.00 -21.67
CA ASN A 85 8.84 -0.38 -21.17
C ASN A 85 9.81 -0.04 -22.30
N THR A 86 10.12 1.25 -22.49
CA THR A 86 11.05 1.73 -23.50
C THR A 86 12.43 2.04 -22.95
N ILE A 87 12.52 2.83 -21.87
CA ILE A 87 13.77 3.34 -21.29
C ILE A 87 13.89 3.13 -19.78
N GLY A 88 12.84 2.62 -19.09
CA GLY A 88 12.89 2.32 -17.67
C GLY A 88 13.92 1.25 -17.34
N VAL A 89 14.65 1.42 -16.23
CA VAL A 89 15.75 0.55 -15.80
C VAL A 89 15.55 0.00 -14.40
N TYR A 90 16.21 -1.12 -14.10
CA TYR A 90 16.18 -1.76 -12.78
C TYR A 90 14.77 -2.16 -12.31
N ASN A 91 13.89 -2.55 -13.23
CA ASN A 91 12.56 -3.03 -12.87
C ASN A 91 12.52 -4.57 -12.81
N THR A 92 11.82 -5.10 -11.83
CA THR A 92 11.52 -6.53 -11.71
C THR A 92 10.01 -6.73 -11.81
N ALA A 93 9.55 -7.45 -12.83
CA ALA A 93 8.15 -7.76 -13.09
C ALA A 93 7.95 -9.27 -13.20
N ILE A 94 7.23 -9.87 -12.26
CA ILE A 94 6.94 -11.31 -12.23
C ILE A 94 5.44 -11.53 -12.10
N GLY A 95 4.79 -11.94 -13.17
CA GLY A 95 3.35 -12.15 -13.25
C GLY A 95 2.77 -11.60 -14.56
N SER A 96 1.56 -12.01 -14.90
CA SER A 96 0.85 -11.49 -16.08
C SER A 96 0.47 -10.02 -15.85
N ASN A 97 0.59 -9.17 -16.89
CA ASN A 97 0.32 -7.74 -16.89
C ASN A 97 1.09 -6.91 -15.84
N THR A 98 2.13 -7.47 -15.22
CA THR A 98 2.92 -6.79 -14.19
C THR A 98 3.73 -5.66 -14.81
N LEU A 99 3.64 -4.42 -14.25
CA LEU A 99 4.30 -3.22 -14.77
C LEU A 99 4.01 -2.98 -16.26
N LYS A 100 2.84 -3.39 -16.76
CA LYS A 100 2.50 -3.39 -18.18
C LYS A 100 2.64 -2.01 -18.84
N GLU A 101 2.11 -0.97 -18.19
CA GLU A 101 2.10 0.41 -18.70
C GLU A 101 3.33 1.23 -18.26
N ASN A 102 4.34 0.60 -17.68
CA ASN A 102 5.59 1.27 -17.33
C ASN A 102 6.38 1.62 -18.58
N ILE A 103 6.46 2.90 -18.95
CA ILE A 103 7.17 3.36 -20.16
C ILE A 103 8.64 3.69 -19.86
N SER A 104 8.89 4.48 -18.80
CA SER A 104 10.19 5.09 -18.52
C SER A 104 10.61 5.05 -17.05
N ASN A 105 9.74 4.53 -16.18
CA ASN A 105 9.98 4.55 -14.74
C ASN A 105 10.90 3.41 -14.31
N SER A 106 11.62 3.62 -13.22
CA SER A 106 12.74 2.78 -12.80
C SER A 106 12.65 2.35 -11.34
N ASN A 107 13.44 1.30 -11.00
CA ASN A 107 13.57 0.79 -9.65
C ASN A 107 12.26 0.24 -9.05
N ASN A 108 11.35 -0.25 -9.88
CA ASN A 108 10.12 -0.86 -9.41
C ASN A 108 10.26 -2.38 -9.30
N THR A 109 9.73 -2.94 -8.23
CA THR A 109 9.62 -4.39 -8.03
C THR A 109 8.15 -4.76 -7.93
N ALA A 110 7.68 -5.61 -8.84
CA ALA A 110 6.30 -6.05 -8.90
C ALA A 110 6.21 -7.57 -9.06
N VAL A 111 5.46 -8.23 -8.19
CA VAL A 111 5.24 -9.67 -8.21
C VAL A 111 3.75 -9.97 -8.00
N GLY A 112 3.10 -10.58 -8.98
CA GLY A 112 1.68 -10.92 -8.95
C GLY A 112 0.94 -10.46 -10.21
N LEU A 113 -0.25 -11.00 -10.43
CA LEU A 113 -1.13 -10.60 -11.55
C LEU A 113 -1.46 -9.10 -11.41
N SER A 114 -1.26 -8.31 -12.47
CA SER A 114 -1.57 -6.88 -12.55
C SER A 114 -0.95 -6.02 -11.43
N SER A 115 0.11 -6.48 -10.80
CA SER A 115 0.85 -5.70 -9.80
C SER A 115 1.55 -4.52 -10.48
N LEU A 116 1.36 -3.28 -9.97
CA LEU A 116 1.88 -2.04 -10.58
C LEU A 116 1.53 -1.88 -12.07
N GLU A 117 0.41 -2.41 -12.53
CA GLU A 117 0.08 -2.46 -13.96
C GLU A 117 0.16 -1.09 -14.63
N ARG A 118 -0.36 -0.03 -13.98
CA ARG A 118 -0.48 1.34 -14.54
C ARG A 118 0.52 2.32 -13.96
N THR A 119 1.64 1.85 -13.42
CA THR A 119 2.58 2.74 -12.74
C THR A 119 3.29 3.69 -13.68
N LYS A 120 3.36 4.96 -13.25
CA LYS A 120 4.24 6.00 -13.79
C LYS A 120 5.14 6.60 -12.70
N GLY A 121 5.28 5.90 -11.58
CA GLY A 121 6.14 6.25 -10.45
C GLY A 121 7.40 5.39 -10.39
N ASN A 122 8.39 5.85 -9.62
CA ASN A 122 9.65 5.14 -9.42
C ASN A 122 9.72 4.51 -8.02
N SER A 123 10.61 3.54 -7.86
CA SER A 123 11.00 3.00 -6.55
C SER A 123 9.84 2.39 -5.75
N ASN A 124 8.85 1.82 -6.42
CA ASN A 124 7.74 1.15 -5.77
C ASN A 124 8.00 -0.36 -5.65
N THR A 125 7.55 -0.96 -4.55
CA THR A 125 7.54 -2.40 -4.33
C THR A 125 6.11 -2.89 -4.15
N ALA A 126 5.65 -3.79 -5.01
CA ALA A 126 4.31 -4.34 -4.97
C ALA A 126 4.34 -5.87 -5.09
N ILE A 127 3.84 -6.58 -4.09
CA ILE A 127 3.80 -8.03 -4.04
C ILE A 127 2.38 -8.49 -3.70
N GLY A 128 1.71 -9.10 -4.65
CA GLY A 128 0.33 -9.57 -4.54
C GLY A 128 -0.47 -9.27 -5.79
N VAL A 129 -1.58 -9.96 -5.96
CA VAL A 129 -2.53 -9.70 -7.06
C VAL A 129 -3.08 -8.28 -6.91
N SER A 130 -3.04 -7.51 -7.97
CA SER A 130 -3.54 -6.12 -8.03
C SER A 130 -2.95 -5.17 -6.98
N SER A 131 -1.78 -5.47 -6.42
CA SER A 131 -1.10 -4.52 -5.52
C SER A 131 -0.59 -3.30 -6.30
N LEU A 132 -0.88 -2.09 -5.80
CA LEU A 132 -0.54 -0.81 -6.44
C LEU A 132 -0.96 -0.71 -7.93
N THR A 133 -2.01 -1.41 -8.36
CA THR A 133 -2.41 -1.46 -9.77
C THR A 133 -2.59 -0.07 -10.39
N ASN A 134 -3.25 0.84 -9.68
CA ASN A 134 -3.59 2.17 -10.18
C ASN A 134 -2.61 3.27 -9.75
N ASN A 135 -1.36 2.94 -9.46
CA ASN A 135 -0.36 3.93 -9.08
C ASN A 135 0.13 4.74 -10.28
N VAL A 136 -0.56 5.84 -10.60
CA VAL A 136 -0.22 6.67 -11.78
C VAL A 136 1.01 7.55 -11.54
N GLY A 137 1.24 8.07 -10.33
CA GLY A 137 2.33 9.02 -10.07
C GLY A 137 3.08 8.82 -8.76
N GLY A 138 2.60 7.95 -7.87
CA GLY A 138 3.19 7.73 -6.55
C GLY A 138 4.55 7.04 -6.60
N GLN A 139 5.45 7.44 -5.71
CA GLN A 139 6.81 6.92 -5.62
C GLN A 139 7.12 6.36 -4.24
N SER A 140 8.09 5.46 -4.17
CA SER A 140 8.59 4.91 -2.90
C SER A 140 7.52 4.26 -2.03
N ASN A 141 6.51 3.64 -2.65
CA ASN A 141 5.49 2.91 -1.92
C ASN A 141 5.85 1.42 -1.80
N VAL A 142 5.48 0.81 -0.69
CA VAL A 142 5.58 -0.62 -0.44
C VAL A 142 4.18 -1.18 -0.22
N ALA A 143 3.73 -2.09 -1.08
CA ALA A 143 2.44 -2.75 -1.00
C ALA A 143 2.61 -4.27 -1.03
N ILE A 144 2.27 -4.96 0.05
CA ILE A 144 2.38 -6.41 0.16
C ILE A 144 1.04 -6.99 0.57
N GLY A 145 0.39 -7.70 -0.33
CA GLY A 145 -0.94 -8.30 -0.15
C GLY A 145 -1.82 -8.11 -1.37
N VAL A 146 -2.88 -8.90 -1.47
CA VAL A 146 -3.89 -8.74 -2.52
C VAL A 146 -4.53 -7.37 -2.39
N SER A 147 -4.57 -6.59 -3.48
CA SER A 147 -5.15 -5.24 -3.53
C SER A 147 -4.58 -4.25 -2.50
N ALA A 148 -3.38 -4.49 -1.96
CA ALA A 148 -2.71 -3.50 -1.11
C ALA A 148 -2.42 -2.22 -1.93
N LEU A 149 -2.79 -1.04 -1.41
CA LEU A 149 -2.67 0.26 -2.06
C LEU A 149 -3.24 0.30 -3.50
N VAL A 150 -4.25 -0.51 -3.81
CA VAL A 150 -4.74 -0.70 -5.19
C VAL A 150 -5.12 0.60 -5.90
N ASN A 151 -5.66 1.58 -5.19
CA ASN A 151 -6.12 2.86 -5.72
C ASN A 151 -5.23 4.06 -5.32
N SER A 152 -3.97 3.83 -4.98
CA SER A 152 -3.05 4.90 -4.59
C SER A 152 -2.49 5.62 -5.81
N ILE A 153 -3.22 6.61 -6.34
CA ILE A 153 -2.97 7.22 -7.65
C ILE A 153 -1.68 8.05 -7.67
N SER A 154 -1.48 8.96 -6.70
CA SER A 154 -0.36 9.92 -6.72
C SER A 154 0.33 10.09 -5.36
N VAL A 155 0.04 9.23 -4.40
CA VAL A 155 0.59 9.29 -3.05
C VAL A 155 1.93 8.55 -2.94
N SER A 156 2.81 9.00 -2.06
CA SER A 156 4.19 8.51 -1.99
C SER A 156 4.62 8.15 -0.57
N ASN A 157 5.67 7.35 -0.46
CA ASN A 157 6.27 6.93 0.81
C ASN A 157 5.33 6.14 1.73
N ASN A 158 4.35 5.44 1.16
CA ASN A 158 3.42 4.63 1.94
C ASN A 158 3.89 3.18 2.04
N THR A 159 3.65 2.58 3.19
CA THR A 159 3.85 1.14 3.42
C THR A 159 2.51 0.51 3.79
N ALA A 160 2.05 -0.46 3.02
CA ALA A 160 0.84 -1.21 3.31
C ALA A 160 1.10 -2.72 3.22
N ILE A 161 0.84 -3.43 4.31
CA ILE A 161 1.08 -4.86 4.42
C ILE A 161 -0.19 -5.56 4.92
N GLY A 162 -0.80 -6.35 4.08
CA GLY A 162 -2.05 -7.06 4.31
C GLY A 162 -2.98 -6.97 3.11
N SER A 163 -3.93 -7.89 3.01
CA SER A 163 -4.97 -7.83 1.96
C SER A 163 -5.80 -6.56 2.14
N ASN A 164 -6.03 -5.82 1.06
CA ASN A 164 -6.74 -4.53 1.03
C ASN A 164 -6.15 -3.45 1.96
N SER A 165 -4.92 -3.63 2.46
CA SER A 165 -4.27 -2.61 3.30
C SER A 165 -4.04 -1.33 2.50
N GLY A 166 -4.50 -0.20 3.00
CA GLY A 166 -4.41 1.10 2.32
C GLY A 166 -5.15 1.19 0.98
N ALA A 167 -6.08 0.27 0.67
CA ALA A 167 -6.68 0.12 -0.65
C ALA A 167 -7.40 1.37 -1.18
N GLY A 168 -7.98 2.19 -0.30
CA GLY A 168 -8.66 3.44 -0.62
C GLY A 168 -7.79 4.70 -0.49
N ASN A 169 -6.48 4.57 -0.29
CA ASN A 169 -5.62 5.73 -0.09
C ASN A 169 -5.34 6.48 -1.39
N THR A 170 -6.02 7.58 -1.59
CA THR A 170 -5.81 8.48 -2.73
C THR A 170 -5.22 9.83 -2.34
N LEU A 171 -5.10 10.12 -1.04
CA LEU A 171 -4.82 11.45 -0.51
C LEU A 171 -3.55 11.53 0.34
N TYR A 172 -3.19 10.48 1.10
CA TYR A 172 -2.21 10.59 2.18
C TYR A 172 -0.88 9.95 1.83
N SER A 173 0.20 10.63 2.18
CA SER A 173 1.58 10.20 1.98
C SER A 173 2.31 9.98 3.31
N ASN A 174 3.42 9.25 3.26
CA ASN A 174 4.23 8.91 4.43
C ASN A 174 3.44 8.16 5.53
N CYS A 175 2.56 7.25 5.10
CA CYS A 175 1.72 6.47 5.99
C CYS A 175 2.12 4.99 6.01
N THR A 176 1.84 4.32 7.12
CA THR A 176 2.04 2.88 7.27
C THR A 176 0.73 2.22 7.70
N ALA A 177 0.24 1.23 6.94
CA ALA A 177 -0.91 0.40 7.27
C ALA A 177 -0.48 -1.06 7.41
N LEU A 178 -0.67 -1.65 8.57
CA LEU A 178 -0.32 -3.03 8.86
C LEU A 178 -1.55 -3.82 9.28
N GLY A 179 -1.88 -4.85 8.53
CA GLY A 179 -3.05 -5.71 8.75
C GLY A 179 -4.00 -5.69 7.56
N ALA A 180 -4.85 -6.71 7.46
CA ALA A 180 -5.89 -6.75 6.45
C ALA A 180 -6.87 -5.60 6.69
N ASN A 181 -7.32 -4.94 5.61
CA ASN A 181 -8.24 -3.81 5.61
C ASN A 181 -7.79 -2.58 6.44
N ALA A 182 -6.55 -2.55 6.94
CA ALA A 182 -6.01 -1.36 7.59
C ALA A 182 -6.01 -0.20 6.58
N SER A 183 -6.61 0.95 6.93
CA SER A 183 -6.76 2.06 6.00
C SER A 183 -6.27 3.38 6.60
N PHE A 184 -5.75 4.26 5.75
CA PHE A 184 -5.34 5.60 6.15
C PHE A 184 -6.57 6.52 6.15
N LEU A 185 -6.89 7.10 7.29
CA LEU A 185 -8.13 7.85 7.46
C LEU A 185 -7.92 9.33 7.77
N ASN A 186 -6.78 9.68 8.36
CA ASN A 186 -6.70 10.90 9.13
C ASN A 186 -5.65 11.91 8.64
N GLY A 187 -4.94 11.66 7.56
CA GLY A 187 -3.91 12.57 7.03
C GLY A 187 -2.56 11.90 6.77
N ASP A 188 -1.56 12.71 6.49
CA ASP A 188 -0.18 12.28 6.29
C ASP A 188 0.50 11.85 7.60
N ASN A 189 1.62 11.15 7.48
CA ASN A 189 2.53 10.81 8.58
C ASN A 189 1.90 9.92 9.68
N GLN A 190 1.10 8.94 9.30
CA GLN A 190 0.37 8.08 10.23
C GLN A 190 0.82 6.62 10.18
N VAL A 191 0.64 5.93 11.31
CA VAL A 191 0.74 4.47 11.40
C VAL A 191 -0.60 3.90 11.86
N GLN A 192 -1.23 3.09 11.00
CA GLN A 192 -2.45 2.36 11.31
C GLN A 192 -2.13 0.88 11.54
N LEU A 193 -2.56 0.34 12.68
CA LEU A 193 -2.42 -1.08 13.02
C LEU A 193 -3.79 -1.74 13.01
N GLY A 194 -4.07 -2.53 11.98
CA GLY A 194 -5.35 -3.20 11.79
C GLY A 194 -6.50 -2.28 11.38
N ASP A 195 -7.70 -2.81 11.47
CA ASP A 195 -8.96 -2.15 11.14
C ASP A 195 -9.78 -1.84 12.41
N SER A 196 -11.03 -1.39 12.24
CA SER A 196 -11.96 -1.08 13.34
C SER A 196 -12.26 -2.26 14.27
N THR A 197 -11.94 -3.50 13.88
CA THR A 197 -12.17 -4.71 14.68
C THR A 197 -10.93 -5.21 15.40
N THR A 198 -9.75 -4.66 15.07
CA THR A 198 -8.46 -5.14 15.57
C THR A 198 -8.20 -4.67 16.99
N THR A 199 -7.75 -5.58 17.87
CA THR A 199 -7.18 -5.25 19.18
C THR A 199 -5.66 -5.39 19.13
N THR A 200 -4.94 -4.31 19.41
CA THR A 200 -3.48 -4.31 19.44
C THR A 200 -2.98 -4.71 20.84
N TYR A 201 -2.22 -5.80 20.90
CA TYR A 201 -1.54 -6.24 22.12
C TYR A 201 -0.04 -5.91 22.03
N VAL A 202 0.49 -5.27 23.07
CA VAL A 202 1.93 -5.08 23.25
C VAL A 202 2.38 -5.77 24.53
N TYR A 203 3.48 -6.52 24.49
CA TYR A 203 3.99 -7.24 25.66
C TYR A 203 4.57 -6.31 26.73
N ASN A 204 4.88 -5.09 26.34
CA ASN A 204 5.45 -4.09 27.22
C ASN A 204 4.77 -2.74 26.99
N THR A 205 5.15 -1.73 27.75
CA THR A 205 4.60 -0.38 27.58
C THR A 205 5.06 0.26 26.28
N VAL A 206 4.16 0.98 25.61
CA VAL A 206 4.54 1.94 24.58
C VAL A 206 5.19 3.13 25.29
N GLN A 207 6.45 3.43 24.95
CA GLN A 207 7.20 4.51 25.58
C GLN A 207 7.14 5.76 24.70
N SER A 208 6.70 6.87 25.29
CA SER A 208 6.80 8.19 24.67
C SER A 208 8.14 8.84 25.04
N ARG A 209 8.81 9.44 24.05
CA ARG A 209 10.05 10.16 24.26
C ARG A 209 9.80 11.38 25.16
N SER A 210 10.54 11.53 26.27
CA SER A 210 10.34 12.60 27.25
C SER A 210 11.63 13.18 27.79
N ASP A 211 12.69 13.21 27.00
CA ASP A 211 13.98 13.79 27.36
C ASP A 211 13.89 15.33 27.41
N LEU A 212 14.40 15.94 28.47
CA LEU A 212 14.42 17.40 28.64
C LEU A 212 15.14 18.13 27.49
N ARG A 213 16.16 17.50 26.90
CA ARG A 213 16.93 18.06 25.77
C ARG A 213 16.12 18.22 24.50
N ASP A 214 14.99 17.51 24.40
CA ASP A 214 14.08 17.55 23.26
C ASP A 214 12.85 18.44 23.52
N LYS A 215 12.82 19.14 24.66
CA LYS A 215 11.71 19.99 25.09
C LYS A 215 12.17 21.44 25.16
N ALA A 216 11.31 22.34 24.72
CA ALA A 216 11.48 23.78 24.87
C ALA A 216 10.37 24.36 25.76
N GLU A 217 10.57 25.55 26.31
CA GLU A 217 9.59 26.31 27.08
C GLU A 217 8.92 25.50 28.23
N VAL A 218 9.71 24.68 28.90
CA VAL A 218 9.22 23.85 30.02
C VAL A 218 8.72 24.73 31.14
N ARG A 219 7.46 24.57 31.52
CA ARG A 219 6.77 25.30 32.57
C ARG A 219 5.83 24.38 33.36
N ASP A 220 5.42 24.80 34.54
CA ASP A 220 4.36 24.08 35.24
C ASP A 220 3.06 24.13 34.46
N THR A 221 2.36 22.99 34.39
CA THR A 221 1.07 22.94 33.70
C THR A 221 0.02 23.78 34.41
N ILE A 222 -0.75 24.55 33.66
CA ILE A 222 -1.93 25.28 34.13
C ILE A 222 -3.20 24.43 34.11
N LEU A 223 -3.15 23.28 33.43
CA LEU A 223 -4.25 22.32 33.34
C LEU A 223 -4.30 21.50 34.64
N GLY A 224 -5.18 21.85 35.56
CA GLY A 224 -5.32 21.21 36.84
C GLY A 224 -6.77 20.81 37.14
N LEU A 225 -7.18 20.97 38.42
CA LEU A 225 -8.47 20.51 38.90
C LEU A 225 -9.66 21.13 38.13
N ASP A 226 -9.59 22.41 37.82
CA ASP A 226 -10.69 23.10 37.14
C ASP A 226 -10.88 22.56 35.72
N PHE A 227 -9.78 22.34 34.96
CA PHE A 227 -9.85 21.72 33.64
C PHE A 227 -10.42 20.30 33.70
N ILE A 228 -9.92 19.46 34.64
CA ILE A 228 -10.37 18.06 34.77
C ILE A 228 -11.86 18.00 35.16
N ASN A 229 -12.37 18.93 35.96
CA ASN A 229 -13.77 18.97 36.35
C ASN A 229 -14.74 19.37 35.23
N GLU A 230 -14.26 20.10 34.22
CA GLU A 230 -15.04 20.46 33.03
C GLU A 230 -15.20 19.29 32.04
N LEU A 231 -14.31 18.30 32.09
CA LEU A 231 -14.39 17.13 31.22
C LEU A 231 -15.50 16.20 31.69
N ARG A 232 -16.29 15.68 30.75
CA ARG A 232 -17.39 14.74 31.03
C ARG A 232 -17.00 13.30 30.64
N PRO A 233 -16.69 12.40 31.59
CA PRO A 233 -16.53 10.99 31.29
C PRO A 233 -17.86 10.36 30.84
N VAL A 234 -17.80 9.53 29.82
CA VAL A 234 -18.96 8.84 29.24
C VAL A 234 -18.69 7.37 28.99
N ASP A 235 -19.78 6.60 29.01
CA ASP A 235 -19.82 5.24 28.49
C ASP A 235 -20.43 5.24 27.11
N TYR A 236 -19.79 4.60 26.15
CA TYR A 236 -20.25 4.56 24.77
C TYR A 236 -20.01 3.19 24.11
N LYS A 237 -20.68 2.94 23.01
CA LYS A 237 -20.41 1.83 22.11
C LYS A 237 -19.92 2.39 20.78
N TRP A 238 -18.95 1.71 20.19
CA TRP A 238 -18.51 2.07 18.84
C TRP A 238 -19.60 1.78 17.82
N ASP A 239 -19.82 2.73 16.94
CA ASP A 239 -20.56 2.67 15.71
C ASP A 239 -19.73 3.46 14.69
N MET A 240 -18.81 2.77 14.03
CA MET A 240 -17.76 3.43 13.25
C MET A 240 -18.29 3.81 11.88
N ARG A 241 -18.15 5.08 11.48
CA ARG A 241 -18.55 5.57 10.14
C ARG A 241 -17.94 4.72 9.02
N GLU A 242 -16.73 4.23 9.20
CA GLU A 242 -16.02 3.40 8.24
C GLU A 242 -16.70 2.06 7.96
N ASP A 243 -17.50 1.53 8.87
CA ASP A 243 -18.24 0.29 8.67
C ASP A 243 -19.42 0.45 7.68
N TYR A 244 -19.80 1.69 7.36
CA TYR A 244 -20.88 2.05 6.45
C TYR A 244 -20.41 2.42 5.03
N ARG A 245 -19.14 2.17 4.71
CA ARG A 245 -18.62 2.38 3.35
C ARG A 245 -19.28 1.42 2.38
N SER A 246 -19.65 1.91 1.21
CA SER A 246 -20.13 1.08 0.12
C SER A 246 -19.01 0.14 -0.38
N GLU A 247 -19.41 -0.98 -0.95
CA GLU A 247 -18.45 -1.88 -1.61
C GLU A 247 -17.73 -1.16 -2.75
N MET A 248 -16.44 -1.44 -2.86
CA MET A 248 -15.62 -0.89 -3.95
C MET A 248 -16.13 -1.41 -5.30
N PRO A 249 -16.21 -0.56 -6.32
CA PRO A 249 -16.52 -0.99 -7.68
C PRO A 249 -15.58 -2.12 -8.15
N ASN A 250 -16.13 -3.09 -8.86
CA ASN A 250 -15.37 -4.22 -9.39
C ASN A 250 -14.22 -3.71 -10.28
N PRO A 251 -13.05 -4.37 -10.25
CA PRO A 251 -11.97 -4.04 -11.17
C PRO A 251 -12.43 -4.18 -12.63
N LEU A 252 -11.91 -3.33 -13.50
CA LEU A 252 -12.13 -3.47 -14.95
C LEU A 252 -11.56 -4.78 -15.48
N GLU A 253 -12.26 -5.34 -16.48
CA GLU A 253 -11.76 -6.45 -17.26
C GLU A 253 -10.48 -6.07 -18.01
N LEU A 254 -9.62 -7.06 -18.29
CA LEU A 254 -8.30 -6.85 -18.89
C LEU A 254 -8.34 -6.29 -20.32
N ASP A 255 -9.46 -6.50 -21.03
CA ASP A 255 -9.72 -6.07 -22.40
C ASP A 255 -10.65 -4.86 -22.52
N ALA A 256 -10.91 -4.18 -21.39
CA ALA A 256 -11.76 -3.00 -21.36
C ALA A 256 -11.32 -1.93 -22.35
N THR A 257 -12.28 -1.37 -23.07
CA THR A 257 -12.09 -0.26 -24.00
C THR A 257 -11.70 1.03 -23.29
N GLU A 258 -11.19 2.03 -23.99
CA GLU A 258 -10.88 3.34 -23.40
C GLU A 258 -12.13 4.02 -22.81
N GLU A 259 -13.29 3.86 -23.44
CA GLU A 259 -14.57 4.38 -22.95
C GLU A 259 -14.98 3.73 -21.61
N GLU A 260 -14.80 2.40 -21.47
CA GLU A 260 -15.03 1.69 -20.22
C GLU A 260 -14.03 2.08 -19.13
N LYS A 261 -12.78 2.36 -19.49
CA LYS A 261 -11.76 2.86 -18.56
C LYS A 261 -12.11 4.25 -18.03
N ASP A 262 -12.56 5.14 -18.92
CA ASP A 262 -12.98 6.50 -18.53
C ASP A 262 -14.23 6.44 -17.64
N ALA A 263 -15.21 5.61 -17.99
CA ALA A 263 -16.41 5.41 -17.17
C ALA A 263 -16.08 4.81 -15.80
N HIS A 264 -15.20 3.82 -15.76
CA HIS A 264 -14.75 3.23 -14.50
C HIS A 264 -13.97 4.21 -13.62
N LYS A 265 -13.16 5.09 -14.23
CA LYS A 265 -12.47 6.14 -13.50
C LYS A 265 -13.46 7.08 -12.80
N ILE A 266 -14.51 7.50 -13.50
CA ILE A 266 -15.56 8.34 -12.92
C ILE A 266 -16.24 7.61 -11.74
N LEU A 267 -16.59 6.33 -11.93
CA LEU A 267 -17.20 5.50 -10.89
C LEU A 267 -16.29 5.35 -9.65
N MET A 268 -14.99 5.20 -9.87
CA MET A 268 -14.01 5.14 -8.79
C MET A 268 -13.86 6.48 -8.06
N ASP A 269 -13.83 7.58 -8.80
CA ASP A 269 -13.75 8.93 -8.21
C ASP A 269 -14.99 9.24 -7.36
N GLU A 270 -16.19 8.86 -7.82
CA GLU A 270 -17.45 8.98 -7.07
C GLU A 270 -17.44 8.08 -5.83
N TRP A 271 -16.97 6.83 -5.95
CA TRP A 271 -16.87 5.93 -4.81
C TRP A 271 -15.88 6.45 -3.75
N ILE A 272 -14.71 6.94 -4.17
CA ILE A 272 -13.73 7.55 -3.27
C ILE A 272 -14.33 8.73 -2.51
N GLU A 273 -15.05 9.60 -3.21
CA GLU A 273 -15.71 10.75 -2.59
C GLU A 273 -16.76 10.29 -1.58
N SER A 274 -17.57 9.27 -1.91
CA SER A 274 -18.59 8.73 -1.01
C SER A 274 -18.00 8.07 0.25
N CYS A 275 -16.76 7.60 0.20
CA CYS A 275 -16.07 6.94 1.32
C CYS A 275 -15.34 7.91 2.27
N LYS A 276 -15.34 9.22 1.97
CA LYS A 276 -14.78 10.20 2.90
C LYS A 276 -15.57 10.26 4.21
N PRO A 277 -14.90 10.42 5.37
CA PRO A 277 -15.59 10.48 6.67
C PRO A 277 -16.73 11.49 6.73
N ASP A 278 -16.61 12.63 6.03
CA ASP A 278 -17.61 13.69 5.97
C ASP A 278 -18.91 13.24 5.28
N ASN A 279 -18.82 12.26 4.39
CA ASN A 279 -19.95 11.75 3.60
C ASN A 279 -20.55 10.45 4.17
N LEU A 280 -19.92 9.87 5.21
CA LEU A 280 -20.40 8.66 5.85
C LEU A 280 -21.33 8.99 7.02
N THR A 281 -22.52 8.41 7.01
CA THR A 281 -23.48 8.50 8.11
C THR A 281 -23.77 7.11 8.65
N HIS A 282 -23.81 6.98 9.97
CA HIS A 282 -24.17 5.74 10.64
C HIS A 282 -25.65 5.77 11.07
N ASP A 283 -26.31 4.62 11.00
CA ASP A 283 -27.71 4.44 11.36
C ASP A 283 -27.92 3.47 12.53
N GLY A 284 -26.84 3.01 13.15
CA GLY A 284 -26.87 2.08 14.26
C GLY A 284 -26.81 0.61 13.86
N THR A 285 -26.70 0.29 12.57
CA THR A 285 -26.67 -1.12 12.10
C THR A 285 -25.41 -1.85 12.58
N TYR A 286 -24.28 -1.14 12.71
CA TYR A 286 -22.97 -1.73 13.07
C TYR A 286 -22.54 -1.43 14.52
N ILE A 287 -23.46 -1.04 15.40
CA ILE A 287 -23.16 -0.79 16.82
C ILE A 287 -22.49 -2.01 17.44
N ARG A 288 -21.31 -1.81 18.03
CA ARG A 288 -20.57 -2.85 18.74
C ARG A 288 -21.28 -3.20 20.07
N SER A 289 -21.13 -4.44 20.51
CA SER A 289 -21.82 -4.92 21.72
C SER A 289 -21.21 -4.39 23.03
N ARG A 290 -19.90 -4.11 23.05
CA ARG A 290 -19.15 -3.76 24.24
C ARG A 290 -19.21 -2.26 24.55
N PHE A 291 -19.40 -1.90 25.82
CA PHE A 291 -19.21 -0.55 26.29
C PHE A 291 -17.73 -0.21 26.47
N HIS A 292 -17.38 1.00 26.12
CA HIS A 292 -16.10 1.64 26.34
C HIS A 292 -16.28 2.88 27.21
N HIS A 293 -15.22 3.32 27.86
CA HIS A 293 -15.21 4.48 28.74
C HIS A 293 -14.26 5.51 28.16
N GLY A 294 -14.66 6.77 28.11
CA GLY A 294 -13.81 7.80 27.54
C GLY A 294 -14.45 9.17 27.56
N LEU A 295 -14.00 10.03 26.67
CA LEU A 295 -14.45 11.40 26.49
C LEU A 295 -14.98 11.57 25.04
N ILE A 296 -15.84 12.55 24.84
CA ILE A 296 -16.28 12.97 23.51
C ILE A 296 -15.38 14.10 23.05
N ALA A 297 -14.72 13.93 21.91
CA ALA A 297 -13.71 14.88 21.44
C ALA A 297 -14.29 16.29 21.19
N GLN A 298 -15.52 16.41 20.70
CA GLN A 298 -16.22 17.68 20.52
C GLN A 298 -16.42 18.40 21.87
N GLU A 299 -16.81 17.69 22.94
CA GLU A 299 -16.97 18.27 24.27
C GLU A 299 -15.63 18.72 24.87
N VAL A 300 -14.55 17.99 24.60
CA VAL A 300 -13.19 18.40 24.97
C VAL A 300 -12.79 19.66 24.21
N GLN A 301 -13.12 19.76 22.92
CA GLN A 301 -12.91 20.97 22.13
C GLN A 301 -13.62 22.18 22.74
N ASP A 302 -14.91 22.03 23.11
CA ASP A 302 -15.69 23.10 23.75
C ASP A 302 -15.02 23.59 25.04
N VAL A 303 -14.48 22.69 25.86
CA VAL A 303 -13.75 23.03 27.10
C VAL A 303 -12.47 23.80 26.79
N ILE A 304 -11.70 23.38 25.78
CA ILE A 304 -10.46 24.04 25.36
C ILE A 304 -10.78 25.46 24.85
N GLU A 305 -11.78 25.60 23.99
CA GLU A 305 -12.19 26.89 23.44
C GLU A 305 -12.72 27.85 24.53
N ALA A 306 -13.54 27.35 25.45
CA ALA A 306 -14.07 28.15 26.54
C ALA A 306 -13.02 28.61 27.55
N SER A 307 -12.02 27.76 27.83
CA SER A 307 -10.93 28.07 28.76
C SER A 307 -9.79 28.84 28.12
N GLY A 308 -9.68 28.84 26.80
CA GLY A 308 -8.57 29.47 26.05
C GLY A 308 -7.20 28.81 26.30
N VAL A 309 -7.20 27.56 26.75
CA VAL A 309 -5.98 26.77 27.00
C VAL A 309 -5.64 25.88 25.82
N ASP A 310 -4.35 25.65 25.59
CA ASP A 310 -3.89 24.66 24.63
C ASP A 310 -3.76 23.30 25.34
N PHE A 311 -4.34 22.26 24.74
CA PHE A 311 -4.26 20.90 25.23
C PHE A 311 -3.77 19.97 24.11
N GLY A 312 -2.52 19.53 24.19
CA GLY A 312 -1.86 18.68 23.18
C GLY A 312 -2.54 17.30 22.97
N GLY A 313 -3.38 16.89 23.90
CA GLY A 313 -4.16 15.66 23.77
C GLY A 313 -5.37 15.75 22.83
N PHE A 314 -5.77 16.93 22.40
CA PHE A 314 -6.84 17.11 21.41
C PHE A 314 -6.25 17.30 20.02
N GLN A 315 -6.79 16.62 19.03
CA GLN A 315 -6.37 16.78 17.64
C GLN A 315 -7.57 16.79 16.70
N ASP A 316 -7.66 17.88 15.93
CA ASP A 316 -8.51 17.98 14.74
C ASP A 316 -7.65 17.62 13.52
N HIS A 317 -7.91 16.46 12.93
CA HIS A 317 -7.16 15.98 11.78
C HIS A 317 -7.41 16.80 10.50
N LYS A 318 -8.54 17.49 10.40
CA LYS A 318 -8.88 18.34 9.25
C LYS A 318 -7.90 19.52 9.11
N ILE A 319 -7.40 20.06 10.21
CA ILE A 319 -6.41 21.16 10.20
C ILE A 319 -5.10 20.70 9.52
N GLY A 320 -4.71 19.44 9.70
CA GLY A 320 -3.55 18.84 9.06
C GLY A 320 -3.78 18.31 7.64
N GLY A 321 -4.95 18.59 7.02
CA GLY A 321 -5.32 18.06 5.70
C GLY A 321 -5.92 16.65 5.74
N GLY A 322 -6.21 16.13 6.92
CA GLY A 322 -6.88 14.85 7.12
C GLY A 322 -8.40 14.91 6.95
N GLY A 323 -9.07 13.79 7.21
CA GLY A 323 -10.53 13.69 7.22
C GLY A 323 -11.16 14.41 8.42
N ASP A 324 -12.50 14.54 8.40
CA ASP A 324 -13.28 15.13 9.49
C ASP A 324 -13.36 14.17 10.69
N ILE A 325 -12.22 14.00 11.35
CA ILE A 325 -12.05 13.13 12.51
C ILE A 325 -11.37 13.93 13.63
N LEU A 326 -11.95 13.83 14.82
CA LEU A 326 -11.36 14.36 16.05
C LEU A 326 -10.82 13.19 16.89
N SER A 327 -9.68 13.37 17.52
CA SER A 327 -9.10 12.36 18.40
C SER A 327 -8.60 12.92 19.71
N ILE A 328 -8.49 12.05 20.71
CA ILE A 328 -7.96 12.36 22.05
C ILE A 328 -6.81 11.42 22.35
N GLY A 329 -5.64 11.99 22.62
CA GLY A 329 -4.48 11.33 23.21
C GLY A 329 -4.64 11.26 24.72
N TYR A 330 -5.15 10.15 25.22
CA TYR A 330 -5.44 9.98 26.66
C TYR A 330 -4.20 10.09 27.54
N ASP A 331 -3.02 9.79 27.02
CA ASP A 331 -1.75 9.90 27.76
C ASP A 331 -1.45 11.37 28.16
N GLU A 332 -1.92 12.33 27.38
CA GLU A 332 -1.77 13.76 27.67
C GLU A 332 -2.62 14.24 28.86
N LEU A 333 -3.60 13.45 29.28
CA LEU A 333 -4.39 13.71 30.49
C LEU A 333 -3.64 13.37 31.78
N ILE A 334 -2.58 12.58 31.73
CA ILE A 334 -1.85 12.12 32.92
C ILE A 334 -1.27 13.31 33.70
N ALA A 335 -0.60 14.24 33.05
CA ALA A 335 -0.02 15.40 33.74
C ALA A 335 -1.09 16.34 34.33
N PRO A 336 -2.17 16.71 33.63
CA PRO A 336 -3.32 17.42 34.20
C PRO A 336 -3.95 16.70 35.41
N MET A 337 -4.14 15.38 35.35
CA MET A 337 -4.67 14.59 36.49
C MET A 337 -3.75 14.61 37.70
N ILE A 338 -2.43 14.49 37.51
CA ILE A 338 -1.46 14.62 38.58
C ILE A 338 -1.56 15.99 39.25
N LYS A 339 -1.64 17.06 38.44
CA LYS A 339 -1.80 18.44 38.94
C LYS A 339 -3.10 18.61 39.73
N ALA A 340 -4.23 18.08 39.20
CA ALA A 340 -5.52 18.12 39.89
C ALA A 340 -5.48 17.42 41.26
N ILE A 341 -4.80 16.26 41.35
CA ILE A 341 -4.61 15.53 42.62
C ILE A 341 -3.77 16.39 43.59
N GLN A 342 -2.69 17.02 43.14
CA GLN A 342 -1.86 17.90 43.97
C GLN A 342 -2.68 19.08 44.52
N GLU A 343 -3.52 19.71 43.72
CA GLU A 343 -4.38 20.81 44.11
C GLU A 343 -5.46 20.38 45.11
N LEU A 344 -6.09 19.23 44.89
CA LEU A 344 -7.03 18.62 45.87
C LEU A 344 -6.35 18.32 47.17
N THR A 345 -5.15 17.73 47.15
CA THR A 345 -4.38 17.42 48.37
C THR A 345 -4.07 18.69 49.16
N ALA A 346 -3.66 19.76 48.50
CA ALA A 346 -3.40 21.04 49.13
C ALA A 346 -4.67 21.64 49.76
N ARG A 347 -5.83 21.55 49.06
CA ARG A 347 -7.14 22.02 49.61
C ARG A 347 -7.55 21.20 50.84
N ILE A 348 -7.36 19.87 50.83
CA ILE A 348 -7.65 18.99 51.96
C ILE A 348 -6.76 19.34 53.17
N ASN A 349 -5.45 19.49 53.00
CA ASN A 349 -4.52 19.85 54.05
C ASN A 349 -4.92 21.17 54.74
N VAL A 350 -5.34 22.18 53.97
CA VAL A 350 -5.87 23.43 54.54
C VAL A 350 -7.12 23.22 55.34
N LEU A 351 -8.04 22.34 54.92
CA LEU A 351 -9.28 22.05 55.64
C LEU A 351 -9.06 21.25 56.91
N GLU A 352 -8.03 20.39 56.91
CA GLU A 352 -7.65 19.58 58.10
C GLU A 352 -6.77 20.33 59.10
N GLY A 353 -6.35 21.56 58.75
CA GLY A 353 -5.51 22.39 59.63
C GLY A 353 -4.04 21.97 59.68
N ASN A 354 -3.56 21.28 58.62
CA ASN A 354 -2.16 20.85 58.46
C ASN A 354 -1.35 21.85 57.62
#